data_a642dd27ae095de1a110d074ebf8fb36
#
_entry.id   a642dd27ae095de1a110d074ebf8fb36
#
_cell.length_a   1.000
_cell.length_b   1.000
_cell.length_c   1.000
_cell.angle_alpha   90.00
_cell.angle_beta   90.00
_cell.angle_gamma   90.00
#
_symmetry.space_group_name_H-M   'P 1'
#
loop_
_entity.id
_entity.type
_entity.pdbx_description
1 polymer ?
#
loop_
_entity_poly.entity_id
_entity_poly.type
_entity_poly.pdbx_seq_one_letter_code
_entity_poly.pdbx_strand_id
1 'polypeptide(L)'
;AMASGDVQISVSQGVPPFVVAASAGQDLQILDVAVSYSDNDNCVVSSGLEIDKNSAGELAGKKVAVPLGTAAHYGFLKQMSHFGVDVGSLEVVDMAPAEGAAALAQGSVDMSCGWGGALRRMKEHGNVLLTGAEKEELGILVFDVTSAPANFVAENSDLVSAFLKVTADANAMWNKGGDSAAAMIPAIAKDSGMSE
;
A
#
# COMPACT_ATOMS: atom_id res chain seq x y z
N ALA A 1 -0.40 15.95 -10.90
CA ALA A 1 -1.86 16.19 -10.87
C ALA A 1 -2.22 17.28 -9.87
N MET A 2 -1.96 17.13 -8.54
CA MET A 2 -2.24 18.21 -7.56
C MET A 2 -1.43 19.49 -7.83
N ALA A 3 -0.12 19.37 -8.11
CA ALA A 3 0.72 20.53 -8.43
C ALA A 3 0.29 21.29 -9.70
N SER A 4 -0.34 20.62 -10.64
CA SER A 4 -0.92 21.25 -11.86
C SER A 4 -2.32 21.79 -11.66
N GLY A 5 -2.97 21.52 -10.51
CA GLY A 5 -4.36 21.92 -10.24
C GLY A 5 -5.43 21.03 -10.87
N ASP A 6 -5.04 19.95 -11.56
CA ASP A 6 -5.99 19.02 -12.20
C ASP A 6 -6.74 18.14 -11.20
N VAL A 7 -6.12 17.92 -10.02
CA VAL A 7 -6.69 17.14 -8.91
C VAL A 7 -6.68 18.00 -7.66
N GLN A 8 -7.84 18.18 -7.05
CA GLN A 8 -8.02 18.98 -5.85
C GLN A 8 -7.98 18.12 -4.58
N ILE A 9 -8.50 16.90 -4.63
CA ILE A 9 -8.48 15.96 -3.49
C ILE A 9 -7.91 14.63 -3.99
N SER A 10 -6.91 14.09 -3.29
CA SER A 10 -6.41 12.74 -3.48
C SER A 10 -6.96 11.86 -2.37
N VAL A 11 -7.70 10.84 -2.73
CA VAL A 11 -8.15 9.79 -1.81
C VAL A 11 -7.18 8.62 -1.90
N SER A 12 -6.78 8.05 -0.78
CA SER A 12 -5.90 6.87 -0.76
C SER A 12 -4.52 7.12 -1.38
N GLN A 13 -3.87 8.21 -0.94
CA GLN A 13 -2.47 8.49 -1.25
C GLN A 13 -1.57 7.87 -0.19
N GLY A 14 -0.61 7.03 -0.59
CA GLY A 14 0.41 6.50 0.33
C GLY A 14 1.19 7.62 1.04
N VAL A 15 1.49 7.43 2.33
CA VAL A 15 2.22 8.43 3.12
C VAL A 15 3.61 8.75 2.52
N PRO A 16 4.43 7.77 2.05
CA PRO A 16 5.70 8.10 1.44
C PRO A 16 5.59 9.03 0.22
N PRO A 17 4.72 8.80 -0.78
CA PRO A 17 4.51 9.75 -1.86
C PRO A 17 4.01 11.13 -1.40
N PHE A 18 3.15 11.19 -0.37
CA PHE A 18 2.73 12.45 0.23
C PHE A 18 3.92 13.23 0.78
N VAL A 19 4.78 12.58 1.58
CA VAL A 19 5.96 13.19 2.18
C VAL A 19 6.93 13.70 1.11
N VAL A 20 7.16 12.91 0.04
CA VAL A 20 7.99 13.33 -1.09
C VAL A 20 7.43 14.59 -1.75
N ALA A 21 6.13 14.64 -2.02
CA ALA A 21 5.50 15.81 -2.62
C ALA A 21 5.60 17.06 -1.71
N ALA A 22 5.31 16.89 -0.41
CA ALA A 22 5.42 17.98 0.57
C ALA A 22 6.87 18.47 0.71
N SER A 23 7.85 17.57 0.74
CA SER A 23 9.29 17.92 0.79
C SER A 23 9.77 18.62 -0.47
N ALA A 24 9.11 18.39 -1.61
CA ALA A 24 9.37 19.09 -2.87
C ALA A 24 8.68 20.48 -2.95
N GLY A 25 8.10 20.95 -1.84
CA GLY A 25 7.53 22.29 -1.73
C GLY A 25 6.03 22.35 -2.07
N GLN A 26 5.33 21.22 -2.17
CA GLN A 26 3.88 21.21 -2.29
C GLN A 26 3.25 21.47 -0.92
N ASP A 27 2.46 22.55 -0.81
CA ASP A 27 1.74 22.87 0.42
C ASP A 27 0.46 22.01 0.50
N LEU A 28 0.61 20.83 1.09
CA LEU A 28 -0.43 19.80 1.19
C LEU A 28 -0.86 19.61 2.65
N GLN A 29 -2.15 19.35 2.84
CA GLN A 29 -2.73 18.97 4.12
C GLN A 29 -3.26 17.54 4.08
N ILE A 30 -3.01 16.78 5.15
CA ILE A 30 -3.70 15.52 5.41
C ILE A 30 -5.06 15.85 6.02
N LEU A 31 -6.11 15.31 5.43
CA LEU A 31 -7.49 15.53 5.83
C LEU A 31 -8.05 14.37 6.65
N ASP A 32 -7.66 13.14 6.30
CA ASP A 32 -8.13 11.92 6.94
C ASP A 32 -7.17 10.76 6.65
N VAL A 33 -7.26 9.70 7.46
CA VAL A 33 -6.68 8.38 7.15
C VAL A 33 -7.69 7.60 6.33
N ALA A 34 -7.41 7.45 5.04
CA ALA A 34 -8.34 6.83 4.10
C ALA A 34 -8.47 5.32 4.33
N VAL A 35 -7.35 4.64 4.56
CA VAL A 35 -7.28 3.19 4.79
C VAL A 35 -5.99 2.79 5.49
N SER A 36 -6.08 1.83 6.43
CA SER A 36 -4.93 1.12 7.00
C SER A 36 -4.85 -0.26 6.37
N TYR A 37 -3.68 -0.62 5.84
CA TYR A 37 -3.56 -1.82 5.01
C TYR A 37 -3.34 -3.10 5.79
N SER A 38 -2.71 -3.06 6.96
CA SER A 38 -2.40 -4.27 7.73
C SER A 38 -1.81 -5.39 6.83
N ASP A 39 -2.58 -6.44 6.56
CA ASP A 39 -2.16 -7.56 5.70
C ASP A 39 -2.30 -7.31 4.19
N ASN A 40 -2.87 -6.20 3.76
CA ASN A 40 -3.11 -5.92 2.34
C ASN A 40 -1.97 -5.19 1.63
N ASP A 41 -0.87 -4.92 2.31
CA ASP A 41 0.40 -4.42 1.78
C ASP A 41 1.54 -5.20 2.44
N ASN A 42 2.31 -5.96 1.67
CA ASN A 42 3.40 -6.78 2.20
C ASN A 42 4.37 -7.23 1.11
N CYS A 43 5.41 -7.93 1.52
CA CYS A 43 6.34 -8.64 0.64
C CYS A 43 6.21 -10.13 0.83
N VAL A 44 6.36 -10.88 -0.26
CA VAL A 44 6.27 -12.34 -0.31
C VAL A 44 7.59 -12.90 -0.82
N VAL A 45 8.17 -13.80 -0.05
CA VAL A 45 9.36 -14.59 -0.44
C VAL A 45 8.90 -15.86 -1.15
N SER A 46 9.58 -16.22 -2.24
CA SER A 46 9.29 -17.44 -3.01
C SER A 46 9.36 -18.68 -2.11
N SER A 47 8.35 -19.54 -2.20
CA SER A 47 8.30 -20.80 -1.43
C SER A 47 9.46 -21.75 -1.73
N GLY A 48 10.05 -21.65 -2.92
CA GLY A 48 11.20 -22.46 -3.32
C GLY A 48 12.50 -22.17 -2.56
N LEU A 49 12.55 -21.05 -1.80
CA LEU A 49 13.72 -20.68 -1.00
C LEU A 49 13.67 -21.21 0.44
N GLU A 50 12.49 -21.62 0.93
CA GLU A 50 12.27 -22.05 2.30
C GLU A 50 12.73 -21.04 3.38
N ILE A 51 12.75 -19.73 3.02
CA ILE A 51 13.12 -18.62 3.91
C ILE A 51 11.90 -18.17 4.71
N ASP A 52 12.04 -18.11 6.03
CA ASP A 52 11.07 -17.57 6.96
C ASP A 52 11.66 -16.40 7.79
N LYS A 53 10.92 -15.92 8.79
CA LYS A 53 11.37 -14.83 9.65
C LYS A 53 12.61 -15.15 10.49
N ASN A 54 12.95 -16.43 10.69
CA ASN A 54 14.13 -16.85 11.45
C ASN A 54 15.37 -16.97 10.56
N SER A 55 15.17 -17.13 9.26
CA SER A 55 16.22 -17.27 8.24
C SER A 55 16.28 -16.08 7.27
N ALA A 56 15.64 -14.95 7.58
CA ALA A 56 15.56 -13.79 6.70
C ALA A 56 16.92 -13.23 6.25
N GLY A 57 18.01 -13.48 7.01
CA GLY A 57 19.37 -13.14 6.59
C GLY A 57 19.82 -13.84 5.29
N GLU A 58 19.22 -14.96 4.94
CA GLU A 58 19.51 -15.71 3.69
C GLU A 58 18.97 -15.00 2.43
N LEU A 59 18.25 -13.89 2.60
CA LEU A 59 17.88 -13.01 1.49
C LEU A 59 19.09 -12.30 0.86
N ALA A 60 20.24 -12.21 1.53
CA ALA A 60 21.45 -11.61 0.96
C ALA A 60 21.77 -12.19 -0.43
N GLY A 61 21.99 -11.32 -1.42
CA GLY A 61 22.23 -11.70 -2.81
C GLY A 61 20.96 -12.07 -3.61
N LYS A 62 19.78 -12.03 -3.01
CA LYS A 62 18.52 -12.36 -3.68
C LYS A 62 17.98 -11.20 -4.48
N LYS A 63 17.19 -11.53 -5.51
CA LYS A 63 16.54 -10.57 -6.40
C LYS A 63 15.12 -10.23 -5.89
N VAL A 64 14.89 -8.95 -5.66
CA VAL A 64 13.65 -8.47 -5.02
C VAL A 64 12.95 -7.44 -5.90
N ALA A 65 11.70 -7.73 -6.29
CA ALA A 65 10.84 -6.77 -6.99
C ALA A 65 10.14 -5.86 -5.98
N VAL A 66 10.36 -4.55 -6.08
CA VAL A 66 9.80 -3.55 -5.18
C VAL A 66 9.27 -2.36 -5.98
N PRO A 67 8.02 -1.92 -5.78
CA PRO A 67 7.53 -0.69 -6.39
C PRO A 67 8.12 0.53 -5.65
N LEU A 68 9.24 1.07 -6.17
CA LEU A 68 10.01 2.10 -5.49
C LEU A 68 9.20 3.38 -5.23
N GLY A 69 9.47 4.04 -4.10
CA GLY A 69 8.82 5.29 -3.71
C GLY A 69 7.39 5.13 -3.16
N THR A 70 6.91 3.89 -2.99
CA THR A 70 5.56 3.58 -2.48
C THR A 70 5.57 3.20 -1.00
N ALA A 71 4.38 3.00 -0.43
CA ALA A 71 4.20 2.45 0.91
C ALA A 71 4.80 1.04 1.04
N ALA A 72 4.66 0.20 0.00
CA ALA A 72 5.27 -1.13 -0.03
C ALA A 72 6.81 -1.07 0.02
N HIS A 73 7.42 -0.07 -0.65
CA HIS A 73 8.86 0.17 -0.52
C HIS A 73 9.27 0.52 0.91
N TYR A 74 8.52 1.42 1.55
CA TYR A 74 8.76 1.74 2.97
C TYR A 74 8.65 0.51 3.86
N GLY A 75 7.57 -0.28 3.71
CA GLY A 75 7.35 -1.51 4.45
C GLY A 75 8.47 -2.54 4.25
N PHE A 76 8.96 -2.68 3.01
CA PHE A 76 10.13 -3.50 2.68
C PHE A 76 11.39 -3.04 3.43
N LEU A 77 11.74 -1.76 3.35
CA LEU A 77 12.93 -1.22 4.02
C LEU A 77 12.87 -1.43 5.54
N LYS A 78 11.70 -1.24 6.15
CA LYS A 78 11.51 -1.46 7.59
C LYS A 78 11.63 -2.93 7.98
N GLN A 79 11.08 -3.86 7.18
CA GLN A 79 11.24 -5.29 7.42
C GLN A 79 12.70 -5.72 7.28
N MET A 80 13.42 -5.29 6.24
CA MET A 80 14.85 -5.59 6.07
C MET A 80 15.67 -5.05 7.24
N SER A 81 15.41 -3.82 7.69
CA SER A 81 16.06 -3.25 8.87
C SER A 81 15.77 -4.05 10.15
N HIS A 82 14.54 -4.53 10.35
CA HIS A 82 14.17 -5.35 11.49
C HIS A 82 14.94 -6.69 11.52
N PHE A 83 15.08 -7.32 10.36
CA PHE A 83 15.83 -8.60 10.25
C PHE A 83 17.35 -8.42 10.15
N GLY A 84 17.85 -7.18 10.14
CA GLY A 84 19.29 -6.91 9.98
C GLY A 84 19.82 -7.24 8.59
N VAL A 85 18.96 -7.28 7.58
CA VAL A 85 19.35 -7.52 6.18
C VAL A 85 19.80 -6.20 5.56
N ASP A 86 21.04 -6.15 5.07
CA ASP A 86 21.54 -5.01 4.31
C ASP A 86 20.87 -4.97 2.93
N VAL A 87 20.07 -3.95 2.68
CA VAL A 87 19.40 -3.75 1.38
C VAL A 87 20.41 -3.62 0.24
N GLY A 88 21.61 -3.10 0.52
CA GLY A 88 22.70 -3.02 -0.46
C GLY A 88 23.24 -4.38 -0.90
N SER A 89 22.96 -5.46 -0.15
CA SER A 89 23.29 -6.82 -0.53
C SER A 89 22.25 -7.49 -1.44
N LEU A 90 21.09 -6.84 -1.67
CA LEU A 90 20.00 -7.38 -2.49
C LEU A 90 20.07 -6.81 -3.92
N GLU A 91 19.60 -7.58 -4.90
CA GLU A 91 19.32 -7.07 -6.25
C GLU A 91 17.88 -6.50 -6.27
N VAL A 92 17.71 -5.24 -5.89
CA VAL A 92 16.40 -4.58 -5.87
C VAL A 92 16.04 -4.08 -7.28
N VAL A 93 14.90 -4.51 -7.79
CA VAL A 93 14.39 -4.13 -9.11
C VAL A 93 13.07 -3.38 -8.93
N ASP A 94 12.95 -2.20 -9.56
CA ASP A 94 11.69 -1.45 -9.59
C ASP A 94 10.69 -2.12 -10.50
N MET A 95 9.61 -2.62 -9.91
CA MET A 95 8.51 -3.28 -10.64
C MET A 95 7.17 -2.88 -10.06
N ALA A 96 6.18 -2.64 -10.93
CA ALA A 96 4.79 -2.50 -10.50
C ALA A 96 4.29 -3.81 -9.85
N PRO A 97 3.36 -3.76 -8.87
CA PRO A 97 2.94 -4.96 -8.13
C PRO A 97 2.44 -6.11 -9.00
N ALA A 98 1.74 -5.80 -10.10
CA ALA A 98 1.24 -6.83 -11.02
C ALA A 98 2.37 -7.54 -11.78
N GLU A 99 3.41 -6.79 -12.18
CA GLU A 99 4.61 -7.31 -12.83
C GLU A 99 5.44 -8.15 -11.85
N GLY A 100 5.62 -7.63 -10.62
CA GLY A 100 6.30 -8.34 -9.55
C GLY A 100 5.63 -9.67 -9.17
N ALA A 101 4.29 -9.71 -9.15
CA ALA A 101 3.54 -10.95 -8.93
C ALA A 101 3.77 -11.98 -10.04
N ALA A 102 3.79 -11.54 -11.30
CA ALA A 102 4.09 -12.41 -12.43
C ALA A 102 5.55 -12.91 -12.40
N ALA A 103 6.50 -12.03 -12.07
CA ALA A 103 7.92 -12.38 -11.95
C ALA A 103 8.17 -13.40 -10.83
N LEU A 104 7.49 -13.25 -9.67
CA LEU A 104 7.57 -14.21 -8.57
C LEU A 104 7.02 -15.58 -8.97
N ALA A 105 5.85 -15.60 -9.62
CA ALA A 105 5.22 -16.83 -10.10
C ALA A 105 6.09 -17.59 -11.11
N GLN A 106 6.89 -16.86 -11.90
CA GLN A 106 7.81 -17.43 -12.91
C GLN A 106 9.20 -17.78 -12.32
N GLY A 107 9.45 -17.48 -11.05
CA GLY A 107 10.78 -17.65 -10.44
C GLY A 107 11.85 -16.69 -10.98
N SER A 108 11.45 -15.57 -11.58
CA SER A 108 12.36 -14.54 -12.11
C SER A 108 12.85 -13.57 -11.04
N VAL A 109 12.17 -13.56 -9.88
CA VAL A 109 12.56 -12.87 -8.66
C VAL A 109 12.33 -13.78 -7.46
N ASP A 110 13.12 -13.58 -6.43
CA ASP A 110 13.13 -14.37 -5.19
C ASP A 110 12.11 -13.85 -4.16
N MET A 111 11.81 -12.57 -4.22
CA MET A 111 10.85 -11.89 -3.36
C MET A 111 10.15 -10.79 -4.15
N SER A 112 8.88 -10.51 -3.84
CA SER A 112 8.15 -9.41 -4.46
C SER A 112 7.26 -8.70 -3.46
N CYS A 113 7.21 -7.37 -3.52
CA CYS A 113 6.39 -6.51 -2.66
C CYS A 113 5.24 -5.88 -3.43
N GLY A 114 4.11 -5.69 -2.76
CA GLY A 114 2.95 -5.06 -3.36
C GLY A 114 1.71 -5.12 -2.46
N TRP A 115 0.57 -4.86 -3.05
CA TRP A 115 -0.70 -4.74 -2.34
C TRP A 115 -1.88 -5.32 -3.12
N GLY A 116 -3.02 -5.44 -2.45
CA GLY A 116 -4.30 -5.80 -3.06
C GLY A 116 -4.28 -7.12 -3.81
N GLY A 117 -4.89 -7.14 -4.99
CA GLY A 117 -4.99 -8.34 -5.82
C GLY A 117 -3.63 -8.89 -6.29
N ALA A 118 -2.62 -8.03 -6.48
CA ALA A 118 -1.27 -8.48 -6.81
C ALA A 118 -0.63 -9.23 -5.64
N LEU A 119 -0.72 -8.68 -4.41
CA LEU A 119 -0.23 -9.35 -3.21
C LEU A 119 -0.92 -10.69 -2.97
N ARG A 120 -2.24 -10.77 -3.21
CA ARG A 120 -2.96 -12.03 -3.11
C ARG A 120 -2.38 -13.10 -4.04
N ARG A 121 -2.09 -12.73 -5.32
CA ARG A 121 -1.42 -13.65 -6.27
C ARG A 121 0.00 -14.02 -5.83
N MET A 122 0.77 -13.07 -5.28
CA MET A 122 2.11 -13.39 -4.74
C MET A 122 2.03 -14.45 -3.64
N LYS A 123 1.05 -14.34 -2.73
CA LYS A 123 0.85 -15.29 -1.61
C LYS A 123 0.52 -16.72 -2.08
N GLU A 124 0.11 -16.92 -3.32
CA GLU A 124 -0.08 -18.26 -3.92
C GLU A 124 1.28 -18.94 -4.24
N HIS A 125 2.37 -18.18 -4.30
CA HIS A 125 3.71 -18.64 -4.68
C HIS A 125 4.76 -18.51 -3.58
N GLY A 126 4.39 -18.12 -2.37
CA GLY A 126 5.33 -17.92 -1.29
C GLY A 126 4.70 -17.54 0.04
N ASN A 127 5.55 -17.13 0.96
CA ASN A 127 5.15 -16.72 2.31
C ASN A 127 5.60 -15.29 2.63
N VAL A 128 4.89 -14.65 3.55
CA VAL A 128 5.30 -13.39 4.17
C VAL A 128 6.27 -13.68 5.32
N LEU A 129 7.23 -12.78 5.55
CA LEU A 129 8.13 -12.88 6.70
C LEU A 129 7.45 -12.37 7.99
N LEU A 130 6.65 -11.31 7.87
CA LEU A 130 5.85 -10.75 8.96
C LEU A 130 4.41 -10.61 8.50
N THR A 131 3.48 -11.01 9.35
CA THR A 131 2.05 -10.71 9.17
C THR A 131 1.78 -9.23 9.37
N GLY A 132 0.58 -8.74 8.99
CA GLY A 132 0.16 -7.37 9.25
C GLY A 132 0.19 -7.04 10.74
N ALA A 133 -0.31 -7.94 11.59
CA ALA A 133 -0.30 -7.76 13.04
C ALA A 133 1.12 -7.65 13.61
N GLU A 134 2.04 -8.53 13.21
CA GLU A 134 3.43 -8.47 13.62
C GLU A 134 4.11 -7.16 13.16
N LYS A 135 3.81 -6.67 11.97
CA LYS A 135 4.30 -5.37 11.50
C LYS A 135 3.78 -4.22 12.38
N GLU A 136 2.49 -4.23 12.71
CA GLU A 136 1.88 -3.22 13.58
C GLU A 136 2.50 -3.21 14.98
N GLU A 137 2.73 -4.37 15.58
CA GLU A 137 3.43 -4.50 16.87
C GLU A 137 4.85 -3.93 16.85
N LEU A 138 5.52 -4.01 15.71
CA LEU A 138 6.85 -3.42 15.46
C LEU A 138 6.81 -1.94 15.07
N GLY A 139 5.62 -1.32 14.99
CA GLY A 139 5.44 0.05 14.54
C GLY A 139 5.67 0.26 13.04
N ILE A 140 5.64 -0.80 12.25
CA ILE A 140 5.69 -0.75 10.78
C ILE A 140 4.27 -0.57 10.26
N LEU A 141 3.83 0.69 10.22
CA LEU A 141 2.48 1.05 9.80
C LEU A 141 2.46 1.41 8.32
N VAL A 142 1.54 0.80 7.58
CA VAL A 142 1.27 1.11 6.17
C VAL A 142 -0.17 1.58 6.05
N PHE A 143 -0.35 2.83 5.68
CA PHE A 143 -1.67 3.43 5.51
C PHE A 143 -1.64 4.51 4.43
N ASP A 144 -2.81 4.83 3.91
CA ASP A 144 -3.01 5.91 2.97
C ASP A 144 -3.82 7.04 3.61
N VAL A 145 -3.63 8.22 3.05
CA VAL A 145 -4.29 9.44 3.51
C VAL A 145 -5.14 10.06 2.42
N THR A 146 -6.21 10.71 2.81
CA THR A 146 -6.88 11.71 1.99
C THR A 146 -6.18 13.03 2.17
N SER A 147 -5.79 13.68 1.07
CA SER A 147 -5.02 14.93 1.10
C SER A 147 -5.51 15.93 0.05
N ALA A 148 -5.25 17.21 0.30
CA ALA A 148 -5.55 18.29 -0.63
C ALA A 148 -4.53 19.44 -0.48
N PRO A 149 -4.39 20.33 -1.49
CA PRO A 149 -3.63 21.56 -1.35
C PRO A 149 -4.20 22.45 -0.26
N ALA A 150 -3.36 23.07 0.56
CA ALA A 150 -3.77 23.87 1.71
C ALA A 150 -4.65 25.07 1.29
N ASN A 151 -4.33 25.73 0.19
CA ASN A 151 -5.14 26.81 -0.37
C ASN A 151 -6.55 26.34 -0.77
N PHE A 152 -6.67 25.17 -1.41
CA PHE A 152 -7.97 24.60 -1.78
C PHE A 152 -8.82 24.32 -0.53
N VAL A 153 -8.21 23.76 0.53
CA VAL A 153 -8.91 23.51 1.80
C VAL A 153 -9.41 24.81 2.42
N ALA A 154 -8.58 25.86 2.44
CA ALA A 154 -8.94 27.15 3.01
C ALA A 154 -10.08 27.83 2.25
N GLU A 155 -10.08 27.73 0.92
CA GLU A 155 -11.09 28.37 0.06
C GLU A 155 -12.40 27.57 -0.03
N ASN A 156 -12.36 26.25 0.25
CA ASN A 156 -13.49 25.34 0.03
C ASN A 156 -13.80 24.46 1.25
N SER A 157 -13.68 25.00 2.46
CA SER A 157 -13.80 24.23 3.72
C SER A 157 -15.09 23.42 3.84
N ASP A 158 -16.23 24.02 3.41
CA ASP A 158 -17.54 23.37 3.46
C ASP A 158 -17.62 22.19 2.48
N LEU A 159 -17.05 22.34 1.28
CA LEU A 159 -16.97 21.28 0.28
C LEU A 159 -16.10 20.12 0.77
N VAL A 160 -14.93 20.43 1.34
CA VAL A 160 -14.01 19.43 1.92
C VAL A 160 -14.69 18.67 3.06
N SER A 161 -15.38 19.40 3.96
CA SER A 161 -16.14 18.79 5.06
C SER A 161 -17.27 17.87 4.56
N ALA A 162 -18.01 18.30 3.54
CA ALA A 162 -19.06 17.49 2.93
C ALA A 162 -18.48 16.23 2.26
N PHE A 163 -17.35 16.35 1.57
CA PHE A 163 -16.65 15.22 0.96
C PHE A 163 -16.23 14.18 2.01
N LEU A 164 -15.56 14.63 3.08
CA LEU A 164 -15.13 13.74 4.16
C LEU A 164 -16.32 13.07 4.86
N LYS A 165 -17.43 13.80 5.04
CA LYS A 165 -18.65 13.22 5.60
C LYS A 165 -19.21 12.10 4.71
N VAL A 166 -19.28 12.30 3.39
CA VAL A 166 -19.77 11.27 2.46
C VAL A 166 -18.88 10.03 2.50
N THR A 167 -17.56 10.18 2.53
CA THR A 167 -16.64 9.03 2.65
C THR A 167 -16.78 8.31 3.99
N ALA A 168 -16.93 9.05 5.09
CA ALA A 168 -17.17 8.46 6.41
C ALA A 168 -18.51 7.72 6.48
N ASP A 169 -19.58 8.30 5.91
CA ASP A 169 -20.89 7.63 5.84
C ASP A 169 -20.83 6.34 5.01
N ALA A 170 -20.12 6.35 3.88
CA ALA A 170 -19.91 5.15 3.05
C ALA A 170 -19.12 4.06 3.80
N ASN A 171 -18.05 4.43 4.50
CA ASN A 171 -17.29 3.52 5.35
C ASN A 171 -18.16 2.92 6.48
N ALA A 172 -19.00 3.74 7.10
CA ALA A 172 -19.93 3.28 8.13
C ALA A 172 -20.97 2.29 7.57
N MET A 173 -21.47 2.51 6.36
CA MET A 173 -22.38 1.56 5.67
C MET A 173 -21.67 0.23 5.40
N TRP A 174 -20.43 0.27 4.92
CA TRP A 174 -19.63 -0.94 4.69
C TRP A 174 -19.37 -1.71 5.99
N ASN A 175 -18.92 -1.03 7.02
CA ASN A 175 -18.58 -1.62 8.33
C ASN A 175 -19.80 -2.19 9.06
N LYS A 176 -21.01 -1.69 8.77
CA LYS A 176 -22.23 -2.25 9.31
C LYS A 176 -22.48 -3.67 8.81
N GLY A 177 -21.95 -4.03 7.66
CA GLY A 177 -22.12 -5.35 7.06
C GLY A 177 -23.54 -5.65 6.58
N GLY A 178 -23.85 -6.93 6.35
CA GLY A 178 -25.17 -7.40 5.94
C GLY A 178 -25.71 -6.67 4.70
N ASP A 179 -27.00 -6.34 4.71
CA ASP A 179 -27.67 -5.69 3.57
C ASP A 179 -27.06 -4.31 3.22
N SER A 180 -26.48 -3.60 4.21
CA SER A 180 -25.84 -2.30 3.97
C SER A 180 -24.60 -2.45 3.10
N ALA A 181 -23.72 -3.39 3.40
CA ALA A 181 -22.53 -3.66 2.58
C ALA A 181 -22.90 -4.30 1.24
N ALA A 182 -23.87 -5.25 1.25
CA ALA A 182 -24.35 -5.91 0.04
C ALA A 182 -24.89 -4.91 -1.00
N ALA A 183 -25.58 -3.85 -0.58
CA ALA A 183 -26.06 -2.81 -1.47
C ALA A 183 -24.95 -2.01 -2.16
N MET A 184 -23.72 -2.00 -1.63
CA MET A 184 -22.58 -1.29 -2.21
C MET A 184 -21.81 -2.13 -3.24
N ILE A 185 -21.90 -3.46 -3.15
CA ILE A 185 -21.08 -4.38 -3.97
C ILE A 185 -21.27 -4.17 -5.47
N PRO A 186 -22.49 -4.01 -6.04
CA PRO A 186 -22.65 -3.79 -7.48
C PRO A 186 -21.97 -2.51 -7.98
N ALA A 187 -22.02 -1.42 -7.18
CA ALA A 187 -21.35 -0.18 -7.53
C ALA A 187 -19.83 -0.33 -7.49
N ILE A 188 -19.30 -0.98 -6.45
CA ILE A 188 -17.87 -1.24 -6.30
C ILE A 188 -17.36 -2.15 -7.43
N ALA A 189 -18.08 -3.24 -7.74
CA ALA A 189 -17.73 -4.16 -8.81
C ALA A 189 -17.70 -3.46 -10.17
N LYS A 190 -18.72 -2.65 -10.47
CA LYS A 190 -18.79 -1.87 -11.70
C LYS A 190 -17.61 -0.92 -11.85
N ASP A 191 -17.30 -0.14 -10.81
CA ASP A 191 -16.28 0.90 -10.87
C ASP A 191 -14.85 0.31 -10.85
N SER A 192 -14.65 -0.81 -10.14
CA SER A 192 -13.35 -1.50 -10.09
C SER A 192 -13.10 -2.46 -11.25
N GLY A 193 -14.12 -2.78 -12.06
CA GLY A 193 -14.06 -3.82 -13.10
C GLY A 193 -13.90 -5.25 -12.56
N MET A 194 -14.25 -5.46 -11.30
CA MET A 194 -14.20 -6.77 -10.64
C MET A 194 -15.58 -7.45 -10.69
N SER A 195 -15.61 -8.77 -10.46
CA SER A 195 -16.87 -9.50 -10.23
C SER A 195 -17.41 -9.17 -8.83
N GLU A 196 -18.74 -9.25 -8.69
CA GLU A 196 -19.45 -9.13 -7.40
C GLU A 196 -19.05 -10.25 -6.42
#